data_984866c7281903761ee533d8ed1290ea
#
_entry.id   984866c7281903761ee533d8ed1290ea
#
_cell.length_a   1.000
_cell.length_b   1.000
_cell.length_c   1.000
_cell.angle_alpha   90.00
_cell.angle_beta   90.00
_cell.angle_gamma   90.00
#
_symmetry.space_group_name_H-M   'P 1'
#
loop_
_entity.id
_entity.type
_entity.pdbx_description
1 polymer ?
#
loop_
_entity_poly.entity_id
_entity_poly.type
_entity_poly.pdbx_seq_one_letter_code
_entity_poly.pdbx_strand_id
1 'polypeptide(L)'
;AHSYGGVVLHDVINNTHAHKAIEKGADGLIAVAAGAGGHAGAKSPFALIAEIRQWFDGPVALSGAIATGQGVLAALAMGADFAYIGSAFIATDEARATPEYKDAIVAGNSDDIVLSNLFTGVHGNYLAPSIKAAGLDPANLPVSDPSAMNFGGDAKKAWKDIWGCGQGIGSVSKVQTTGEFVAQLKSQFEQAKAALV
;
A
#
# COMPACT_ATOMS: atom_id res chain seq x y z
N ALA A 1 9.52 -16.25 14.58
CA ALA A 1 9.68 -14.95 15.23
C ALA A 1 9.55 -15.09 16.75
N HIS A 2 8.48 -15.67 17.26
CA HIS A 2 8.20 -15.80 18.69
C HIS A 2 9.30 -16.50 19.49
N SER A 3 10.03 -17.46 18.89
CA SER A 3 11.11 -18.19 19.58
C SER A 3 12.27 -17.31 20.07
N TYR A 4 12.40 -16.08 19.53
CA TYR A 4 13.40 -15.09 19.97
C TYR A 4 12.76 -13.78 20.46
N GLY A 5 11.45 -13.81 20.81
CA GLY A 5 10.71 -12.64 21.32
C GLY A 5 10.25 -11.65 20.24
N GLY A 6 10.25 -12.06 18.97
CA GLY A 6 9.78 -11.22 17.87
C GLY A 6 8.26 -11.12 17.79
N VAL A 7 7.76 -9.99 17.36
CA VAL A 7 6.34 -9.69 17.08
C VAL A 7 6.04 -9.93 15.61
N VAL A 8 4.88 -10.53 15.31
CA VAL A 8 4.42 -10.83 13.95
C VAL A 8 3.19 -10.01 13.63
N LEU A 9 3.30 -9.11 12.66
CA LEU A 9 2.17 -8.45 12.03
C LEU A 9 1.85 -9.14 10.70
N HIS A 10 0.58 -9.37 10.39
CA HIS A 10 0.14 -10.06 9.18
C HIS A 10 -0.72 -9.16 8.30
N ASP A 11 -0.41 -9.12 6.99
CA ASP A 11 -1.20 -8.40 5.98
C ASP A 11 -2.58 -9.05 5.80
N VAL A 12 -3.63 -8.25 5.90
CA VAL A 12 -5.01 -8.71 5.75
C VAL A 12 -5.84 -7.73 4.92
N ILE A 13 -6.74 -8.23 4.09
CA ILE A 13 -7.57 -7.42 3.20
C ILE A 13 -9.07 -7.45 3.58
N ASN A 14 -9.44 -8.25 4.57
CA ASN A 14 -10.83 -8.40 5.06
C ASN A 14 -10.84 -9.10 6.43
N ASN A 15 -12.00 -9.12 7.08
CA ASN A 15 -12.18 -9.76 8.39
C ASN A 15 -11.89 -11.27 8.39
N THR A 16 -12.25 -11.99 7.34
CA THR A 16 -11.98 -13.44 7.25
C THR A 16 -10.48 -13.72 7.33
N HIS A 17 -9.68 -12.93 6.59
CA HIS A 17 -8.22 -13.02 6.65
C HIS A 17 -7.68 -12.57 8.02
N ALA A 18 -8.26 -11.52 8.61
CA ALA A 18 -7.85 -11.00 9.92
C ALA A 18 -8.05 -12.05 11.03
N HIS A 19 -9.23 -12.65 11.13
CA HIS A 19 -9.48 -13.74 12.08
C HIS A 19 -8.50 -14.89 11.89
N LYS A 20 -8.33 -15.35 10.64
CA LYS A 20 -7.41 -16.44 10.33
C LYS A 20 -5.96 -16.12 10.70
N ALA A 21 -5.51 -14.88 10.51
CA ALA A 21 -4.16 -14.45 10.88
C ALA A 21 -3.93 -14.55 12.40
N ILE A 22 -4.87 -14.04 13.19
CA ILE A 22 -4.80 -14.12 14.66
C ILE A 22 -4.90 -15.57 15.15
N GLU A 23 -5.80 -16.38 14.60
CA GLU A 23 -5.89 -17.81 14.91
C GLU A 23 -4.58 -18.57 14.62
N LYS A 24 -3.80 -18.11 13.63
CA LYS A 24 -2.50 -18.68 13.28
C LYS A 24 -1.33 -18.11 14.09
N GLY A 25 -1.59 -17.20 15.04
CA GLY A 25 -0.63 -16.69 15.98
C GLY A 25 0.04 -15.37 15.57
N ALA A 26 -0.56 -14.59 14.68
CA ALA A 26 -0.12 -13.21 14.49
C ALA A 26 -0.45 -12.38 15.74
N ASP A 27 0.47 -11.48 16.13
CA ASP A 27 0.30 -10.58 17.29
C ASP A 27 -0.48 -9.32 16.91
N GLY A 28 -0.48 -8.98 15.63
CA GLY A 28 -1.16 -7.80 15.11
C GLY A 28 -1.43 -7.90 13.62
N LEU A 29 -2.10 -6.88 13.08
CA LEU A 29 -2.59 -6.86 11.72
C LEU A 29 -2.05 -5.65 10.96
N ILE A 30 -1.76 -5.85 9.66
CA ILE A 30 -1.62 -4.76 8.69
C ILE A 30 -2.88 -4.80 7.82
N ALA A 31 -3.81 -3.88 8.08
CA ALA A 31 -5.05 -3.75 7.32
C ALA A 31 -4.75 -3.10 5.95
N VAL A 32 -4.64 -3.92 4.92
CA VAL A 32 -4.34 -3.49 3.55
C VAL A 32 -5.66 -3.14 2.85
N ALA A 33 -6.01 -1.87 2.93
CA ALA A 33 -7.25 -1.32 2.39
C ALA A 33 -7.15 -0.96 0.89
N ALA A 34 -8.25 -0.53 0.31
CA ALA A 34 -8.29 0.02 -1.04
C ALA A 34 -7.27 1.17 -1.19
N GLY A 35 -6.59 1.20 -2.34
CA GLY A 35 -5.57 2.20 -2.64
C GLY A 35 -4.15 1.87 -2.18
N ALA A 36 -3.92 0.75 -1.50
CA ALA A 36 -2.56 0.28 -1.22
C ALA A 36 -1.86 -0.16 -2.52
N GLY A 37 -0.54 0.06 -2.63
CA GLY A 37 0.27 -0.36 -3.78
C GLY A 37 0.61 -1.85 -3.75
N GLY A 38 0.77 -2.47 -4.91
CA GLY A 38 0.93 -3.91 -5.03
C GLY A 38 -0.35 -4.65 -4.68
N HIS A 39 -0.27 -5.86 -4.14
CA HIS A 39 -1.47 -6.60 -3.72
C HIS A 39 -2.30 -5.79 -2.72
N ALA A 40 -3.56 -5.56 -3.04
CA ALA A 40 -4.43 -4.67 -2.28
C ALA A 40 -5.83 -5.24 -2.09
N GLY A 41 -6.46 -4.89 -0.97
CA GLY A 41 -7.88 -5.11 -0.75
C GLY A 41 -8.74 -4.09 -1.51
N ALA A 42 -10.01 -4.43 -1.67
CA ALA A 42 -11.01 -3.54 -2.26
C ALA A 42 -11.87 -2.82 -1.19
N LYS A 43 -11.66 -3.12 0.09
CA LYS A 43 -12.44 -2.51 1.17
C LYS A 43 -11.93 -1.10 1.48
N SER A 44 -12.87 -0.18 1.70
CA SER A 44 -12.58 1.14 2.24
C SER A 44 -11.82 1.02 3.57
N PRO A 45 -10.80 1.86 3.83
CA PRO A 45 -10.10 1.87 5.12
C PRO A 45 -11.05 2.15 6.30
N PHE A 46 -12.05 3.03 6.12
CA PHE A 46 -13.07 3.32 7.13
C PHE A 46 -13.86 2.07 7.55
N ALA A 47 -14.29 1.26 6.58
CA ALA A 47 -15.03 0.04 6.86
C ALA A 47 -14.12 -1.03 7.47
N LEU A 48 -12.94 -1.25 6.89
CA LEU A 48 -12.04 -2.32 7.29
C LEU A 48 -11.55 -2.15 8.73
N ILE A 49 -11.12 -0.95 9.12
CA ILE A 49 -10.67 -0.67 10.49
C ILE A 49 -11.83 -0.77 11.47
N ALA A 50 -12.99 -0.18 11.16
CA ALA A 50 -14.15 -0.24 12.03
C ALA A 50 -14.62 -1.69 12.28
N GLU A 51 -14.61 -2.55 11.25
CA GLU A 51 -14.95 -3.97 11.37
C GLU A 51 -13.92 -4.74 12.22
N ILE A 52 -12.62 -4.51 12.02
CA ILE A 52 -11.54 -5.17 12.80
C ILE A 52 -11.63 -4.77 14.27
N ARG A 53 -11.83 -3.50 14.57
CA ARG A 53 -11.90 -2.98 15.95
C ARG A 53 -13.11 -3.45 16.75
N GLN A 54 -14.13 -4.05 16.12
CA GLN A 54 -15.24 -4.66 16.85
C GLN A 54 -14.83 -5.90 17.67
N TRP A 55 -13.71 -6.54 17.33
CA TRP A 55 -13.32 -7.80 17.94
C TRP A 55 -11.81 -7.93 18.25
N PHE A 56 -10.98 -6.99 17.76
CA PHE A 56 -9.53 -7.06 17.92
C PHE A 56 -8.97 -5.78 18.51
N ASP A 57 -8.40 -5.88 19.71
CA ASP A 57 -7.80 -4.77 20.47
C ASP A 57 -6.25 -4.72 20.34
N GLY A 58 -5.65 -5.69 19.65
CA GLY A 58 -4.20 -5.74 19.43
C GLY A 58 -3.71 -4.73 18.40
N PRO A 59 -2.40 -4.69 18.11
CA PRO A 59 -1.80 -3.73 17.20
C PRO A 59 -2.36 -3.83 15.77
N VAL A 60 -2.80 -2.70 15.21
CA VAL A 60 -3.26 -2.58 13.81
C VAL A 60 -2.55 -1.44 13.10
N ALA A 61 -1.89 -1.76 11.98
CA ALA A 61 -1.39 -0.78 11.04
C ALA A 61 -2.36 -0.65 9.86
N LEU A 62 -2.70 0.58 9.46
CA LEU A 62 -3.49 0.83 8.26
C LEU A 62 -2.58 1.13 7.07
N SER A 63 -2.76 0.38 5.98
CA SER A 63 -2.16 0.62 4.67
C SER A 63 -3.23 0.95 3.64
N GLY A 64 -2.98 1.93 2.79
CA GLY A 64 -3.83 2.32 1.67
C GLY A 64 -3.90 3.83 1.48
N ALA A 65 -3.38 4.33 0.36
CA ALA A 65 -3.40 5.72 -0.07
C ALA A 65 -2.84 6.76 0.94
N ILE A 66 -2.02 6.35 1.89
CA ILE A 66 -1.43 7.26 2.90
C ILE A 66 -0.08 7.77 2.38
N ALA A 67 0.06 9.10 2.25
CA ALA A 67 1.30 9.76 1.82
C ALA A 67 1.51 11.13 2.49
N THR A 68 0.66 11.51 3.44
CA THR A 68 0.71 12.82 4.13
C THR A 68 0.53 12.66 5.63
N GLY A 69 0.97 13.65 6.41
CA GLY A 69 0.73 13.68 7.85
C GLY A 69 -0.75 13.73 8.22
N GLN A 70 -1.60 14.37 7.38
CA GLN A 70 -3.06 14.32 7.52
C GLN A 70 -3.59 12.90 7.38
N GLY A 71 -3.07 12.12 6.40
CA GLY A 71 -3.43 10.72 6.23
C GLY A 71 -2.99 9.86 7.42
N VAL A 72 -1.84 10.15 8.02
CA VAL A 72 -1.40 9.49 9.28
C VAL A 72 -2.37 9.80 10.41
N LEU A 73 -2.75 11.07 10.61
CA LEU A 73 -3.71 11.46 11.63
C LEU A 73 -5.08 10.80 11.42
N ALA A 74 -5.55 10.74 10.18
CA ALA A 74 -6.80 10.08 9.83
C ALA A 74 -6.76 8.57 10.15
N ALA A 75 -5.65 7.89 9.87
CA ALA A 75 -5.48 6.47 10.22
C ALA A 75 -5.61 6.24 11.74
N LEU A 76 -4.96 7.08 12.55
CA LEU A 76 -5.07 7.02 14.02
C LEU A 76 -6.49 7.34 14.49
N ALA A 77 -7.14 8.36 13.92
CA ALA A 77 -8.51 8.74 14.27
C ALA A 77 -9.54 7.64 13.93
N MET A 78 -9.27 6.82 12.90
CA MET A 78 -10.10 5.66 12.58
C MET A 78 -9.90 4.48 13.54
N GLY A 79 -8.87 4.50 14.40
CA GLY A 79 -8.59 3.46 15.38
C GLY A 79 -7.40 2.56 15.02
N ALA A 80 -6.63 2.86 13.96
CA ALA A 80 -5.35 2.21 13.75
C ALA A 80 -4.30 2.73 14.75
N ASP A 81 -3.33 1.89 15.13
CA ASP A 81 -2.20 2.31 15.97
C ASP A 81 -1.07 2.88 15.14
N PHE A 82 -0.98 2.46 13.87
CA PHE A 82 0.09 2.86 12.96
C PHE A 82 -0.47 3.14 11.56
N ALA A 83 0.22 4.03 10.84
CA ALA A 83 0.06 4.20 9.39
C ALA A 83 1.20 3.47 8.66
N TYR A 84 0.85 2.59 7.70
CA TYR A 84 1.82 1.85 6.90
C TYR A 84 1.92 2.51 5.51
N ILE A 85 3.08 3.12 5.22
CA ILE A 85 3.31 3.92 4.02
C ILE A 85 4.37 3.24 3.16
N GLY A 86 4.06 2.94 1.90
CA GLY A 86 4.99 2.33 0.95
C GLY A 86 5.34 3.26 -0.21
N SER A 87 4.37 3.55 -1.09
CA SER A 87 4.61 4.19 -2.39
C SER A 87 5.33 5.54 -2.30
N ALA A 88 5.03 6.37 -1.31
CA ALA A 88 5.70 7.65 -1.13
C ALA A 88 7.19 7.51 -0.78
N PHE A 89 7.56 6.45 -0.06
CA PHE A 89 8.98 6.17 0.24
C PHE A 89 9.76 5.64 -0.97
N ILE A 90 9.10 5.16 -2.02
CA ILE A 90 9.79 4.80 -3.27
C ILE A 90 10.43 6.04 -3.92
N ALA A 91 9.80 7.21 -3.79
CA ALA A 91 10.32 8.49 -4.27
C ALA A 91 11.30 9.14 -3.27
N THR A 92 12.10 8.34 -2.56
CA THR A 92 13.19 8.85 -1.72
C THR A 92 14.56 8.49 -2.30
N ASP A 93 15.58 9.27 -1.96
CA ASP A 93 16.94 9.08 -2.48
C ASP A 93 17.49 7.69 -2.14
N GLU A 94 17.21 7.20 -0.93
CA GLU A 94 17.72 5.93 -0.41
C GLU A 94 16.99 4.71 -0.97
N ALA A 95 15.80 4.89 -1.57
CA ALA A 95 15.08 3.79 -2.20
C ALA A 95 15.82 3.28 -3.44
N ARG A 96 15.93 1.95 -3.57
CA ARG A 96 16.59 1.28 -4.71
C ARG A 96 15.72 1.22 -5.97
N ALA A 97 14.65 1.99 -6.05
CA ALA A 97 13.84 2.13 -7.26
C ALA A 97 14.65 2.85 -8.35
N THR A 98 14.37 2.53 -9.61
CA THR A 98 15.00 3.23 -10.74
C THR A 98 14.56 4.69 -10.79
N PRO A 99 15.37 5.60 -11.39
CA PRO A 99 14.97 7.00 -11.56
C PRO A 99 13.61 7.15 -12.24
N GLU A 100 13.36 6.36 -13.28
CA GLU A 100 12.11 6.40 -14.05
C GLU A 100 10.90 6.05 -13.17
N TYR A 101 11.06 5.13 -12.22
CA TYR A 101 9.98 4.78 -11.28
C TYR A 101 9.70 5.93 -10.31
N LYS A 102 10.74 6.54 -9.75
CA LYS A 102 10.62 7.70 -8.86
C LYS A 102 9.98 8.89 -9.58
N ASP A 103 10.42 9.18 -10.80
CA ASP A 103 9.90 10.26 -11.63
C ASP A 103 8.41 10.02 -11.99
N ALA A 104 8.05 8.79 -12.31
CA ALA A 104 6.67 8.42 -12.59
C ALA A 104 5.75 8.57 -11.36
N ILE A 105 6.24 8.34 -10.15
CA ILE A 105 5.50 8.60 -8.91
C ILE A 105 5.30 10.10 -8.70
N VAL A 106 6.33 10.90 -8.91
CA VAL A 106 6.28 12.37 -8.73
C VAL A 106 5.39 13.04 -9.76
N ALA A 107 5.36 12.53 -11.01
CA ALA A 107 4.54 13.05 -12.08
C ALA A 107 3.09 12.54 -12.06
N GLY A 108 2.82 11.44 -11.34
CA GLY A 108 1.55 10.73 -11.35
C GLY A 108 0.56 11.18 -10.27
N ASN A 109 -0.64 10.66 -10.38
CA ASN A 109 -1.71 10.86 -9.41
C ASN A 109 -2.56 9.57 -9.27
N SER A 110 -3.68 9.63 -8.55
CA SER A 110 -4.54 8.47 -8.32
C SER A 110 -5.14 7.86 -9.59
N ASP A 111 -5.33 8.65 -10.65
CA ASP A 111 -5.88 8.18 -11.93
C ASP A 111 -4.87 7.33 -12.72
N ASP A 112 -3.58 7.44 -12.40
CA ASP A 112 -2.52 6.62 -12.96
C ASP A 112 -2.37 5.25 -12.27
N ILE A 113 -3.22 4.96 -11.27
CA ILE A 113 -3.18 3.68 -10.55
C ILE A 113 -4.25 2.73 -11.10
N VAL A 114 -3.79 1.60 -11.63
CA VAL A 114 -4.62 0.58 -12.27
C VAL A 114 -4.74 -0.63 -11.35
N LEU A 115 -5.97 -1.00 -10.99
CA LEU A 115 -6.26 -2.24 -10.27
C LEU A 115 -6.41 -3.39 -11.26
N SER A 116 -5.54 -4.39 -11.16
CA SER A 116 -5.57 -5.55 -12.06
C SER A 116 -5.08 -6.82 -11.33
N ASN A 117 -5.59 -7.98 -11.76
CA ASN A 117 -5.07 -9.28 -11.34
C ASN A 117 -4.20 -9.93 -12.42
N LEU A 118 -3.97 -9.25 -13.56
CA LEU A 118 -3.26 -9.82 -14.71
C LEU A 118 -1.85 -10.31 -14.35
N PHE A 119 -1.11 -9.53 -13.55
CA PHE A 119 0.32 -9.73 -13.37
C PHE A 119 0.67 -10.83 -12.36
N THR A 120 -0.22 -11.12 -11.42
CA THR A 120 0.05 -12.06 -10.31
C THR A 120 -1.09 -13.04 -10.05
N GLY A 121 -2.21 -12.92 -10.75
CA GLY A 121 -3.44 -13.67 -10.46
C GLY A 121 -4.24 -13.12 -9.27
N VAL A 122 -3.65 -12.21 -8.48
CA VAL A 122 -4.30 -11.54 -7.35
C VAL A 122 -4.41 -10.05 -7.67
N HIS A 123 -5.53 -9.43 -7.28
CA HIS A 123 -5.70 -7.99 -7.51
C HIS A 123 -4.64 -7.17 -6.80
N GLY A 124 -4.04 -6.25 -7.55
CA GLY A 124 -3.04 -5.32 -7.07
C GLY A 124 -3.13 -4.00 -7.81
N ASN A 125 -2.61 -2.95 -7.21
CA ASN A 125 -2.50 -1.62 -7.77
C ASN A 125 -1.14 -1.40 -8.40
N TYR A 126 -1.14 -0.97 -9.66
CA TYR A 126 0.06 -0.81 -10.49
C TYR A 126 0.04 0.55 -11.20
N LEU A 127 1.24 1.08 -11.45
CA LEU A 127 1.41 2.40 -12.08
C LEU A 127 1.28 2.30 -13.61
N ALA A 128 0.30 2.99 -14.18
CA ALA A 128 -0.04 2.95 -15.59
C ALA A 128 1.15 3.20 -16.56
N PRO A 129 2.07 4.15 -16.31
CA PRO A 129 3.25 4.32 -17.15
C PRO A 129 4.09 3.05 -17.33
N SER A 130 4.26 2.23 -16.27
CA SER A 130 5.01 0.96 -16.39
C SER A 130 4.27 -0.07 -17.24
N ILE A 131 2.95 -0.13 -17.13
CA ILE A 131 2.09 -1.00 -17.95
C ILE A 131 2.21 -0.62 -19.43
N LYS A 132 2.15 0.69 -19.74
CA LYS A 132 2.35 1.22 -21.10
C LYS A 132 3.74 0.90 -21.64
N ALA A 133 4.78 1.08 -20.81
CA ALA A 133 6.16 0.76 -21.19
C ALA A 133 6.36 -0.74 -21.50
N ALA A 134 5.57 -1.61 -20.87
CA ALA A 134 5.52 -3.04 -21.18
C ALA A 134 4.69 -3.40 -22.42
N GLY A 135 4.17 -2.41 -23.16
CA GLY A 135 3.39 -2.59 -24.39
C GLY A 135 1.93 -2.96 -24.18
N LEU A 136 1.40 -2.80 -22.97
CA LEU A 136 0.01 -3.09 -22.64
C LEU A 136 -0.82 -1.81 -22.55
N ASP A 137 -2.13 -1.93 -22.81
CA ASP A 137 -3.08 -0.83 -22.60
C ASP A 137 -3.66 -0.88 -21.19
N PRO A 138 -3.34 0.09 -20.30
CA PRO A 138 -3.85 0.12 -18.95
C PRO A 138 -5.38 0.17 -18.83
N ALA A 139 -6.07 0.68 -19.87
CA ALA A 139 -7.52 0.77 -19.88
C ALA A 139 -8.21 -0.54 -20.30
N ASN A 140 -7.48 -1.46 -20.93
CA ASN A 140 -8.02 -2.70 -21.50
C ASN A 140 -7.18 -3.91 -21.13
N LEU A 141 -6.85 -4.07 -19.84
CA LEU A 141 -6.11 -5.23 -19.37
C LEU A 141 -7.00 -6.48 -19.31
N PRO A 142 -6.56 -7.62 -19.83
CA PRO A 142 -7.28 -8.87 -19.65
C PRO A 142 -7.30 -9.29 -18.18
N VAL A 143 -8.37 -10.00 -17.78
CA VAL A 143 -8.45 -10.61 -16.45
C VAL A 143 -7.62 -11.90 -16.48
N SER A 144 -6.78 -12.10 -15.48
CA SER A 144 -6.03 -13.34 -15.32
C SER A 144 -6.97 -14.48 -14.92
N ASP A 145 -6.80 -15.64 -15.56
CA ASP A 145 -7.45 -16.88 -15.13
C ASP A 145 -6.63 -17.50 -13.98
N PRO A 146 -7.19 -17.59 -12.75
CA PRO A 146 -6.49 -18.18 -11.61
C PRO A 146 -6.08 -19.64 -11.85
N SER A 147 -6.80 -20.37 -12.73
CA SER A 147 -6.48 -21.77 -13.09
C SER A 147 -5.25 -21.87 -14.03
N ALA A 148 -4.91 -20.78 -14.72
CA ALA A 148 -3.81 -20.70 -15.65
C ALA A 148 -2.53 -20.09 -15.02
N MET A 149 -2.51 -19.88 -13.70
CA MET A 149 -1.35 -19.28 -13.01
C MET A 149 -0.08 -20.12 -13.17
N ASN A 150 0.85 -19.59 -13.95
CA ASN A 150 2.15 -20.21 -14.19
C ASN A 150 3.23 -19.49 -13.35
N PHE A 151 3.53 -20.03 -12.18
CA PHE A 151 4.55 -19.50 -11.27
C PHE A 151 5.98 -19.63 -11.78
N GLY A 152 6.20 -20.29 -12.92
CA GLY A 152 7.51 -20.64 -13.44
C GLY A 152 7.96 -19.95 -14.73
N GLY A 153 7.10 -19.19 -15.41
CA GLY A 153 7.37 -18.57 -16.71
C GLY A 153 7.83 -17.12 -16.65
N ASP A 154 7.53 -16.35 -17.68
CA ASP A 154 7.83 -14.92 -17.84
C ASP A 154 7.27 -14.00 -16.72
N ALA A 155 6.47 -14.52 -15.80
CA ALA A 155 5.99 -13.84 -14.60
C ALA A 155 7.11 -13.22 -13.74
N LYS A 156 8.35 -13.74 -13.81
CA LYS A 156 9.50 -13.13 -13.11
C LYS A 156 9.87 -11.74 -13.64
N LYS A 157 9.54 -11.43 -14.90
CA LYS A 157 9.76 -10.10 -15.48
C LYS A 157 8.70 -9.10 -15.07
N ALA A 158 7.46 -9.55 -14.87
CA ALA A 158 6.35 -8.67 -14.48
C ALA A 158 6.64 -7.88 -13.19
N TRP A 159 7.19 -8.51 -12.15
CA TRP A 159 7.55 -7.83 -10.91
C TRP A 159 8.70 -6.82 -11.04
N LYS A 160 9.55 -6.95 -12.05
CA LYS A 160 10.65 -6.01 -12.28
C LYS A 160 10.19 -4.81 -13.10
N ASP A 161 9.32 -5.03 -14.08
CA ASP A 161 8.99 -4.07 -15.12
C ASP A 161 7.62 -3.40 -14.89
N ILE A 162 6.72 -4.05 -14.13
CA ILE A 162 5.41 -3.49 -13.74
C ILE A 162 5.46 -3.02 -12.29
N TRP A 163 5.30 -1.74 -12.09
CA TRP A 163 5.55 -1.09 -10.79
C TRP A 163 4.29 -1.06 -9.93
N GLY A 164 4.36 -1.71 -8.76
CA GLY A 164 3.29 -1.68 -7.77
C GLY A 164 3.24 -0.32 -7.08
N CYS A 165 2.12 0.39 -7.17
CA CYS A 165 1.99 1.73 -6.62
C CYS A 165 0.58 1.99 -6.10
N GLY A 166 0.46 2.70 -4.97
CA GLY A 166 -0.81 3.04 -4.35
C GLY A 166 -1.33 4.42 -4.72
N GLN A 167 -2.61 4.65 -4.46
CA GLN A 167 -3.34 5.86 -4.87
C GLN A 167 -2.89 7.15 -4.15
N GLY A 168 -2.05 7.06 -3.11
CA GLY A 168 -1.56 8.24 -2.37
C GLY A 168 -0.50 9.05 -3.09
N ILE A 169 -0.01 8.64 -4.27
CA ILE A 169 1.12 9.30 -4.96
C ILE A 169 0.85 10.73 -5.38
N GLY A 170 -0.39 11.12 -5.63
CA GLY A 170 -0.72 12.51 -6.00
C GLY A 170 -0.31 13.56 -4.95
N SER A 171 0.10 13.13 -3.76
CA SER A 171 0.67 14.00 -2.72
C SER A 171 2.21 14.02 -2.70
N VAL A 172 2.86 13.27 -3.61
CA VAL A 172 4.33 13.18 -3.71
C VAL A 172 4.82 14.12 -4.80
N SER A 173 5.38 15.26 -4.43
CA SER A 173 5.72 16.33 -5.37
C SER A 173 7.19 16.39 -5.81
N LYS A 174 8.05 15.61 -5.18
CA LYS A 174 9.50 15.58 -5.47
C LYS A 174 10.16 14.31 -4.94
N VAL A 175 11.31 13.96 -5.50
CA VAL A 175 12.25 13.04 -4.88
C VAL A 175 13.01 13.82 -3.78
N GLN A 176 13.17 13.22 -2.61
CA GLN A 176 13.82 13.82 -1.44
C GLN A 176 14.41 12.73 -0.56
N THR A 177 15.23 13.10 0.43
CA THR A 177 15.74 12.12 1.39
C THR A 177 14.61 11.57 2.26
N THR A 178 14.77 10.33 2.73
CA THR A 178 13.85 9.71 3.69
C THR A 178 13.67 10.58 4.94
N GLY A 179 14.77 11.18 5.42
CA GLY A 179 14.74 12.07 6.58
C GLY A 179 13.87 13.31 6.36
N GLU A 180 13.99 13.96 5.19
CA GLU A 180 13.15 15.11 4.82
C GLU A 180 11.68 14.70 4.71
N PHE A 181 11.38 13.55 4.09
CA PHE A 181 10.01 13.06 3.96
C PHE A 181 9.38 12.76 5.33
N VAL A 182 10.11 12.12 6.24
CA VAL A 182 9.64 11.87 7.62
C VAL A 182 9.40 13.18 8.37
N ALA A 183 10.29 14.17 8.24
CA ALA A 183 10.11 15.50 8.84
C ALA A 183 8.87 16.21 8.29
N GLN A 184 8.63 16.10 6.98
CA GLN A 184 7.41 16.61 6.31
C GLN A 184 6.16 15.96 6.88
N LEU A 185 6.11 14.62 6.97
CA LEU A 185 4.99 13.88 7.53
C LEU A 185 4.69 14.34 8.96
N LYS A 186 5.72 14.48 9.79
CA LYS A 186 5.58 14.95 11.17
C LYS A 186 5.01 16.37 11.24
N SER A 187 5.55 17.30 10.45
CA SER A 187 5.07 18.68 10.39
C SER A 187 3.60 18.75 9.97
N GLN A 188 3.23 18.03 8.92
CA GLN A 188 1.85 17.96 8.43
C GLN A 188 0.90 17.33 9.46
N PHE A 189 1.35 16.32 10.17
CA PHE A 189 0.58 15.67 11.25
C PHE A 189 0.28 16.66 12.38
N GLU A 190 1.29 17.39 12.89
CA GLU A 190 1.11 18.36 13.97
C GLU A 190 0.21 19.53 13.53
N GLN A 191 0.37 20.02 12.31
CA GLN A 191 -0.50 21.06 11.76
C GLN A 191 -1.95 20.60 11.65
N ALA A 192 -2.18 19.40 11.13
CA ALA A 192 -3.53 18.85 11.01
C ALA A 192 -4.17 18.62 12.39
N LYS A 193 -3.40 18.10 13.35
CA LYS A 193 -3.86 17.91 14.72
C LYS A 193 -4.25 19.23 15.39
N ALA A 194 -3.44 20.27 15.21
CA ALA A 194 -3.74 21.60 15.76
C ALA A 194 -4.96 22.26 15.12
N ALA A 195 -5.29 21.93 13.88
CA ALA A 195 -6.48 22.46 13.19
C ALA A 195 -7.80 21.79 13.63
N LEU A 196 -7.75 20.68 14.37
CA LEU A 196 -8.93 19.97 14.89
C LEU A 196 -9.28 20.35 16.33
N VAL A 197 -8.44 21.14 16.99
CA VAL A 197 -8.58 21.62 18.36
C VAL A 197 -8.81 23.12 18.35
#